data_946b21ab70df812bbf32cf152fae9800
#
_entry.id   946b21ab70df812bbf32cf152fae9800
#
_cell.length_a   1.000
_cell.length_b   1.000
_cell.length_c   1.000
_cell.angle_alpha   90.00
_cell.angle_beta   90.00
_cell.angle_gamma   90.00
#
_symmetry.space_group_name_H-M   'P 1'
#
loop_
_entity.id
_entity.type
_entity.pdbx_description
1 polymer ?
#
loop_
_entity_poly.entity_id
_entity_poly.type
_entity_poly.pdbx_seq_one_letter_code
_entity_poly.pdbx_strand_id
1 'polypeptide(L)'
;MSDLHSEHLRFTSKKKHTSSTSSDRNNFFYEIISTLESTGVHFRTSIDPGSYVPAHLHQAIEIVYLLEGSLTVTIESTIREYHAGECILINSDVIHSTKCTAPNKAILFQIPLTFLSIYIPDADQLVFNLDNPNNSDIRRTKLDIFKDTLSKMQIINDVRPEGFSLRFNSLLFEILFQLFHNFSVRIVHSNQSQRNKDRERLNKILEYTKQNYHRHISIEEIANVAYLQSGYFCRFFKKNMGITFLEYQNELRLSYIYQDIISTNDAIKDILERHGFSNYKLFRRIFYEHFEATPTEIRKIRGKSISSPN
;
A
#
# COMPACT_ATOMS: atom_id res chain seq x y z
N MET A 1 25.32 -65.28 9.96
CA MET A 1 24.75 -65.17 11.31
C MET A 1 24.75 -63.71 11.64
N SER A 2 23.69 -63.24 11.62
CA SER A 2 22.64 -62.52 12.31
C SER A 2 22.20 -61.26 11.56
N ASP A 3 20.91 -61.30 11.36
CA ASP A 3 20.07 -60.29 10.72
C ASP A 3 20.08 -58.96 11.46
N LEU A 4 20.04 -57.88 10.69
CA LEU A 4 19.61 -56.58 11.19
C LEU A 4 18.41 -56.12 10.37
N HIS A 5 17.24 -56.11 11.06
CA HIS A 5 15.97 -55.66 10.59
C HIS A 5 16.03 -54.15 10.26
N SER A 6 15.60 -53.80 9.05
CA SER A 6 15.27 -52.45 8.66
C SER A 6 13.81 -52.17 8.95
N GLU A 7 13.51 -51.35 9.94
CA GLU A 7 12.18 -50.80 10.17
C GLU A 7 11.90 -49.63 9.21
N HIS A 8 11.01 -49.88 8.27
CA HIS A 8 10.40 -48.84 7.45
C HIS A 8 9.35 -48.07 8.25
N LEU A 9 9.68 -46.87 8.70
CA LEU A 9 8.72 -45.91 9.17
C LEU A 9 7.96 -45.30 7.98
N ARG A 10 6.74 -45.78 7.74
CA ARG A 10 5.75 -45.17 6.84
C ARG A 10 5.16 -43.93 7.52
N PHE A 11 5.57 -42.75 7.09
CA PHE A 11 4.82 -41.52 7.37
C PHE A 11 3.59 -41.45 6.45
N THR A 12 2.43 -41.75 7.01
CA THR A 12 1.14 -41.44 6.36
C THR A 12 0.83 -39.98 6.54
N SER A 13 1.08 -39.19 5.51
CA SER A 13 0.63 -37.80 5.41
C SER A 13 -0.89 -37.77 5.22
N LYS A 14 -1.64 -37.53 6.28
CA LYS A 14 -3.03 -37.09 6.17
C LYS A 14 -3.08 -35.68 5.66
N LYS A 15 -3.34 -35.50 4.35
CA LYS A 15 -3.78 -34.23 3.78
C LYS A 15 -5.11 -33.83 4.41
N LYS A 16 -5.10 -32.92 5.36
CA LYS A 16 -6.26 -32.14 5.70
C LYS A 16 -6.43 -31.09 4.59
N HIS A 17 -7.39 -31.32 3.71
CA HIS A 17 -7.98 -30.26 2.90
C HIS A 17 -8.67 -29.28 3.87
N THR A 18 -7.99 -28.24 4.24
CA THR A 18 -8.66 -27.04 4.73
C THR A 18 -8.98 -26.20 3.51
N SER A 19 -10.25 -26.16 3.18
CA SER A 19 -10.81 -25.18 2.26
C SER A 19 -10.44 -23.79 2.74
N SER A 20 -9.48 -23.15 2.08
CA SER A 20 -9.22 -21.73 2.23
C SER A 20 -10.39 -20.99 1.62
N THR A 21 -11.40 -20.67 2.43
CA THR A 21 -12.40 -19.68 2.08
C THR A 21 -11.71 -18.32 2.02
N SER A 22 -11.64 -17.81 0.78
CA SER A 22 -11.44 -16.43 0.40
C SER A 22 -11.83 -15.40 1.47
N SER A 23 -10.86 -14.80 2.14
CA SER A 23 -11.03 -13.52 2.83
C SER A 23 -9.73 -12.72 2.91
N ASP A 24 -8.95 -12.67 1.83
CA ASP A 24 -7.99 -11.59 1.62
C ASP A 24 -8.73 -10.39 1.01
N ARG A 25 -9.69 -9.83 1.79
CA ARG A 25 -10.27 -8.52 1.48
C ARG A 25 -9.31 -7.46 2.00
N ASN A 26 -8.67 -6.83 1.05
CA ASN A 26 -7.73 -5.73 1.16
C ASN A 26 -8.00 -4.78 2.32
N ASN A 27 -7.08 -4.79 3.27
CA ASN A 27 -7.00 -3.88 4.39
C ASN A 27 -6.26 -2.62 3.98
N PHE A 28 -6.98 -1.54 3.67
CA PHE A 28 -6.38 -0.24 3.39
C PHE A 28 -6.47 0.66 4.61
N PHE A 29 -5.45 1.46 4.93
CA PHE A 29 -5.43 2.66 5.82
C PHE A 29 -4.43 2.77 6.97
N TYR A 30 -3.88 2.04 7.54
CA TYR A 30 -2.56 1.78 8.06
C TYR A 30 -2.25 0.39 7.56
N GLU A 31 -1.50 0.34 6.51
CA GLU A 31 -1.13 -0.95 5.97
C GLU A 31 -0.14 -1.59 6.94
N ILE A 32 -0.63 -2.54 7.73
CA ILE A 32 0.26 -3.52 8.34
C ILE A 32 0.79 -4.33 7.17
N ILE A 33 2.00 -4.00 6.74
CA ILE A 33 2.65 -4.68 5.64
C ILE A 33 2.88 -6.11 6.07
N SER A 34 2.09 -7.03 5.53
CA SER A 34 2.31 -8.46 5.71
C SER A 34 3.56 -8.84 4.93
N THR A 35 4.67 -8.92 5.64
CA THR A 35 5.94 -9.36 5.08
C THR A 35 5.91 -10.86 4.82
N LEU A 36 6.57 -11.31 3.75
CA LEU A 36 6.89 -12.72 3.60
C LEU A 36 7.78 -13.12 4.79
N GLU A 37 7.36 -14.10 5.58
CA GLU A 37 8.05 -14.55 6.81
C GLU A 37 9.55 -14.81 6.59
N SER A 38 9.96 -15.16 5.37
CA SER A 38 11.35 -15.47 5.02
C SER A 38 12.21 -14.27 4.60
N THR A 39 11.63 -13.11 4.27
CA THR A 39 12.37 -11.98 3.68
C THR A 39 12.27 -10.68 4.48
N GLY A 40 11.28 -10.55 5.35
CA GLY A 40 11.06 -9.34 6.15
C GLY A 40 10.55 -8.12 5.37
N VAL A 41 10.24 -8.29 4.07
CA VAL A 41 9.72 -7.23 3.19
C VAL A 41 8.47 -7.70 2.45
N HIS A 42 7.67 -6.76 1.95
CA HIS A 42 6.55 -7.07 1.06
C HIS A 42 6.94 -6.79 -0.38
N PHE A 43 6.89 -7.81 -1.23
CA PHE A 43 7.22 -7.69 -2.65
C PHE A 43 6.23 -8.50 -3.49
N ARG A 44 5.58 -7.84 -4.43
CA ARG A 44 4.63 -8.51 -5.34
C ARG A 44 4.53 -7.82 -6.70
N THR A 45 4.17 -8.58 -7.72
CA THR A 45 3.62 -8.04 -8.96
C THR A 45 2.13 -7.76 -8.74
N SER A 46 1.70 -6.52 -8.87
CA SER A 46 0.31 -6.09 -8.76
C SER A 46 -0.27 -5.88 -10.14
N ILE A 47 -1.45 -6.44 -10.40
CA ILE A 47 -2.29 -6.14 -11.56
C ILE A 47 -3.52 -5.45 -11.01
N ASP A 48 -3.68 -4.18 -11.31
CA ASP A 48 -4.78 -3.35 -10.82
C ASP A 48 -5.72 -3.01 -11.98
N PRO A 49 -6.96 -3.54 -11.97
CA PRO A 49 -7.94 -3.28 -13.01
C PRO A 49 -8.59 -1.89 -12.93
N GLY A 50 -8.23 -1.13 -11.93
CA GLY A 50 -8.78 0.15 -11.54
C GLY A 50 -9.07 0.16 -10.04
N SER A 51 -8.42 1.04 -9.29
CA SER A 51 -8.61 1.17 -7.85
C SER A 51 -8.41 2.60 -7.38
N TYR A 52 -8.88 2.85 -6.18
CA TYR A 52 -8.63 4.07 -5.43
C TYR A 52 -8.21 3.70 -4.01
N VAL A 53 -7.01 4.11 -3.64
CA VAL A 53 -6.49 4.00 -2.27
C VAL A 53 -6.46 5.40 -1.67
N PRO A 54 -7.33 5.70 -0.69
CA PRO A 54 -7.38 7.02 -0.05
C PRO A 54 -6.08 7.38 0.66
N ALA A 55 -6.02 8.62 1.13
CA ALA A 55 -4.88 9.12 1.88
C ALA A 55 -4.57 8.21 3.08
N HIS A 56 -3.36 7.67 3.12
CA HIS A 56 -2.86 6.78 4.15
C HIS A 56 -1.35 6.98 4.35
N LEU A 57 -0.82 6.33 5.36
CA LEU A 57 0.61 6.29 5.63
C LEU A 57 0.98 4.94 6.24
N HIS A 58 2.25 4.57 6.14
CA HIS A 58 2.82 3.36 6.74
C HIS A 58 4.27 3.55 7.12
N GLN A 59 4.78 2.69 8.02
CA GLN A 59 6.18 2.69 8.47
C GLN A 59 7.07 1.85 7.54
N ALA A 60 6.99 2.13 6.25
CA ALA A 60 7.83 1.49 5.25
C ALA A 60 8.18 2.47 4.16
N ILE A 61 9.29 2.22 3.50
CA ILE A 61 9.58 2.81 2.20
C ILE A 61 8.79 2.01 1.18
N GLU A 62 7.99 2.69 0.37
CA GLU A 62 7.26 2.07 -0.72
C GLU A 62 7.87 2.44 -2.06
N ILE A 63 8.07 1.43 -2.90
CA ILE A 63 8.54 1.59 -4.27
C ILE A 63 7.50 0.96 -5.18
N VAL A 64 7.00 1.77 -6.12
CA VAL A 64 6.11 1.32 -7.19
C VAL A 64 6.83 1.50 -8.51
N TYR A 65 7.11 0.40 -9.21
CA TYR A 65 7.66 0.45 -10.56
C TYR A 65 6.60 0.00 -11.56
N LEU A 66 6.15 0.95 -12.37
CA LEU A 66 5.11 0.71 -13.37
C LEU A 66 5.67 -0.04 -14.58
N LEU A 67 5.13 -1.22 -14.82
CA LEU A 67 5.48 -2.08 -15.97
C LEU A 67 4.57 -1.79 -17.16
N GLU A 68 3.28 -1.55 -16.90
CA GLU A 68 2.25 -1.28 -17.90
C GLU A 68 1.23 -0.27 -17.35
N GLY A 69 0.64 0.56 -18.22
CA GLY A 69 -0.42 1.51 -17.87
C GLY A 69 0.08 2.76 -17.15
N SER A 70 -0.81 3.37 -16.35
CA SER A 70 -0.52 4.57 -15.57
C SER A 70 -1.08 4.50 -14.15
N LEU A 71 -0.56 5.35 -13.27
CA LEU A 71 -0.99 5.49 -11.88
C LEU A 71 -0.89 6.95 -11.46
N THR A 72 -1.99 7.53 -10.99
CA THR A 72 -1.97 8.84 -10.35
C THR A 72 -1.63 8.66 -8.87
N VAL A 73 -0.60 9.35 -8.40
CA VAL A 73 -0.19 9.35 -7.00
C VAL A 73 -0.26 10.76 -6.46
N THR A 74 -0.88 10.90 -5.30
CA THR A 74 -0.87 12.15 -4.53
C THR A 74 0.04 11.95 -3.32
N ILE A 75 1.11 12.73 -3.23
CA ILE A 75 2.00 12.76 -2.09
C ILE A 75 1.86 14.12 -1.43
N GLU A 76 1.41 14.16 -0.17
CA GLU A 76 1.03 15.38 0.53
C GLU A 76 0.00 16.18 -0.28
N SER A 77 0.40 17.27 -0.94
CA SER A 77 -0.47 18.09 -1.80
C SER A 77 -0.08 18.04 -3.28
N THR A 78 0.91 17.24 -3.64
CA THR A 78 1.41 17.14 -5.01
C THR A 78 0.78 15.94 -5.71
N ILE A 79 0.06 16.20 -6.79
CA ILE A 79 -0.55 15.16 -7.63
C ILE A 79 0.32 14.98 -8.86
N ARG A 80 0.69 13.74 -9.16
CA ARG A 80 1.43 13.39 -10.37
C ARG A 80 0.91 12.08 -10.96
N GLU A 81 0.76 12.04 -12.28
CA GLU A 81 0.54 10.81 -13.01
C GLU A 81 1.88 10.23 -13.46
N TYR A 82 2.04 8.93 -13.24
CA TYR A 82 3.20 8.14 -13.62
C TYR A 82 2.80 7.12 -14.67
N HIS A 83 3.72 6.81 -15.57
CA HIS A 83 3.50 5.92 -16.72
C HIS A 83 4.43 4.70 -16.69
N ALA A 84 4.15 3.74 -17.57
CA ALA A 84 5.01 2.56 -17.74
C ALA A 84 6.49 2.95 -17.91
N GLY A 85 7.37 2.26 -17.19
CA GLY A 85 8.81 2.54 -17.12
C GLY A 85 9.21 3.57 -16.04
N GLU A 86 8.26 4.25 -15.40
CA GLU A 86 8.56 5.15 -14.27
C GLU A 86 8.55 4.41 -12.93
N CYS A 87 9.39 4.87 -12.02
CA CYS A 87 9.53 4.35 -10.67
C CYS A 87 9.20 5.45 -9.66
N ILE A 88 8.33 5.13 -8.72
CA ILE A 88 7.85 6.01 -7.65
C ILE A 88 8.47 5.53 -6.35
N LEU A 89 8.92 6.45 -5.51
CA LEU A 89 9.35 6.16 -4.16
C LEU A 89 8.60 7.04 -3.17
N ILE A 90 8.00 6.40 -2.17
CA ILE A 90 7.29 7.03 -1.06
C ILE A 90 8.05 6.69 0.20
N ASN A 91 8.49 7.72 0.92
CA ASN A 91 9.22 7.54 2.17
C ASN A 91 8.29 7.09 3.31
N SER A 92 8.87 6.48 4.34
CA SER A 92 8.15 6.13 5.56
C SER A 92 7.44 7.34 6.16
N ASP A 93 6.22 7.11 6.66
CA ASP A 93 5.38 8.11 7.32
C ASP A 93 4.95 9.30 6.43
N VAL A 94 5.08 9.18 5.13
CA VAL A 94 4.59 10.17 4.17
C VAL A 94 3.15 9.83 3.77
N ILE A 95 2.24 10.81 3.91
CA ILE A 95 0.85 10.65 3.52
C ILE A 95 0.74 10.64 2.00
N HIS A 96 0.11 9.61 1.49
CA HIS A 96 -0.09 9.45 0.06
C HIS A 96 -1.42 8.76 -0.25
N SER A 97 -1.89 8.95 -1.48
CA SER A 97 -3.03 8.24 -2.05
C SER A 97 -2.71 7.83 -3.47
N THR A 98 -3.37 6.77 -3.95
CA THR A 98 -3.20 6.30 -5.32
C THR A 98 -4.54 6.14 -6.02
N LYS A 99 -4.58 6.46 -7.31
CA LYS A 99 -5.76 6.32 -8.15
C LYS A 99 -5.36 5.71 -9.48
N CYS A 100 -6.01 4.61 -9.80
CA CYS A 100 -5.87 3.89 -11.05
C CYS A 100 -7.21 3.94 -11.81
N THR A 101 -7.28 4.68 -12.92
CA THR A 101 -8.50 4.83 -13.72
C THR A 101 -8.60 3.82 -14.87
N ALA A 102 -7.46 3.24 -15.26
CA ALA A 102 -7.35 2.21 -16.29
C ALA A 102 -6.44 1.08 -15.78
N PRO A 103 -6.55 -0.15 -16.32
CA PRO A 103 -5.72 -1.26 -15.86
C PRO A 103 -4.23 -0.91 -15.93
N ASN A 104 -3.50 -1.27 -14.88
CA ASN A 104 -2.06 -1.18 -14.82
C ASN A 104 -1.42 -2.47 -14.29
N LYS A 105 -0.12 -2.60 -14.51
CA LYS A 105 0.72 -3.64 -13.92
C LYS A 105 1.95 -2.99 -13.32
N ALA A 106 2.24 -3.29 -12.07
CA ALA A 106 3.34 -2.69 -11.34
C ALA A 106 4.03 -3.69 -10.41
N ILE A 107 5.28 -3.43 -10.09
CA ILE A 107 5.95 -4.01 -8.95
C ILE A 107 5.63 -3.13 -7.75
N LEU A 108 5.01 -3.70 -6.71
CA LEU A 108 4.84 -3.07 -5.41
C LEU A 108 5.86 -3.67 -4.45
N PHE A 109 6.72 -2.83 -3.91
CA PHE A 109 7.78 -3.21 -3.00
C PHE A 109 7.77 -2.30 -1.76
N GLN A 110 7.47 -2.87 -0.60
CA GLN A 110 7.42 -2.15 0.67
C GLN A 110 8.48 -2.71 1.61
N ILE A 111 9.35 -1.84 2.11
CA ILE A 111 10.46 -2.14 3.00
C ILE A 111 10.16 -1.53 4.36
N PRO A 112 9.75 -2.31 5.38
CA PRO A 112 9.51 -1.81 6.72
C PRO A 112 10.72 -1.08 7.27
N LEU A 113 10.51 0.06 7.91
CA LEU A 113 11.61 0.83 8.53
C LEU A 113 12.34 0.01 9.60
N THR A 114 11.61 -0.86 10.31
CA THR A 114 12.17 -1.79 11.29
C THR A 114 13.14 -2.80 10.65
N PHE A 115 12.83 -3.27 9.43
CA PHE A 115 13.72 -4.14 8.68
C PHE A 115 14.97 -3.38 8.22
N LEU A 116 14.78 -2.18 7.66
CA LEU A 116 15.89 -1.35 7.18
C LEU A 116 16.88 -1.00 8.31
N SER A 117 16.35 -0.71 9.50
CA SER A 117 17.15 -0.34 10.69
C SER A 117 18.05 -1.46 11.21
N ILE A 118 17.80 -2.71 10.82
CA ILE A 118 18.70 -3.84 11.14
C ILE A 118 20.06 -3.68 10.43
N TYR A 119 20.05 -3.12 9.22
CA TYR A 119 21.23 -3.03 8.37
C TYR A 119 21.81 -1.63 8.26
N ILE A 120 20.96 -0.61 8.42
CA ILE A 120 21.35 0.80 8.28
C ILE A 120 21.02 1.52 9.60
N PRO A 121 22.04 1.82 10.41
CA PRO A 121 21.82 2.63 11.62
C PRO A 121 21.18 3.97 11.29
N ASP A 122 20.26 4.43 12.14
CA ASP A 122 19.52 5.68 11.98
C ASP A 122 18.77 5.78 10.63
N ALA A 123 18.21 4.68 10.16
CA ALA A 123 17.42 4.62 8.91
C ALA A 123 16.22 5.58 8.94
N ASP A 124 15.70 5.91 10.11
CA ASP A 124 14.63 6.89 10.34
C ASP A 124 15.06 8.35 10.10
N GLN A 125 16.37 8.61 9.95
CA GLN A 125 16.93 9.92 9.58
C GLN A 125 17.23 10.01 8.07
N LEU A 126 16.97 8.94 7.31
CA LEU A 126 17.19 8.94 5.87
C LEU A 126 15.92 9.33 5.12
N VAL A 127 16.09 10.16 4.11
CA VAL A 127 15.09 10.42 3.09
C VAL A 127 15.64 9.94 1.77
N PHE A 128 14.84 9.17 1.06
CA PHE A 128 15.20 8.61 -0.23
C PHE A 128 14.50 9.39 -1.35
N ASN A 129 15.21 9.60 -2.45
CA ASN A 129 14.67 10.30 -3.62
C ASN A 129 15.24 9.71 -4.90
N LEU A 130 14.36 9.31 -5.81
CA LEU A 130 14.72 8.78 -7.15
C LEU A 130 14.75 9.88 -8.22
N ASP A 131 14.28 11.10 -7.94
CA ASP A 131 14.21 12.17 -8.92
C ASP A 131 15.59 12.54 -9.46
N ASN A 132 15.59 12.98 -10.72
CA ASN A 132 16.76 13.49 -11.42
C ASN A 132 16.54 14.94 -11.88
N PRO A 133 16.45 15.92 -10.95
CA PRO A 133 16.06 17.28 -11.25
C PRO A 133 17.05 17.99 -12.19
N ASN A 134 18.31 17.59 -12.17
CA ASN A 134 19.37 18.17 -13.01
C ASN A 134 19.58 17.39 -14.33
N ASN A 135 18.72 16.41 -14.64
CA ASN A 135 18.83 15.54 -15.81
C ASN A 135 20.23 14.92 -16.00
N SER A 136 20.89 14.58 -14.91
CA SER A 136 22.24 14.00 -14.90
C SER A 136 22.24 12.60 -15.51
N ASP A 137 23.12 12.33 -16.47
CA ASP A 137 23.27 11.01 -17.09
C ASP A 137 23.73 9.96 -16.10
N ILE A 138 24.60 10.34 -15.15
CA ILE A 138 25.04 9.43 -14.07
C ILE A 138 23.85 9.00 -13.23
N ARG A 139 22.97 9.94 -12.86
CA ARG A 139 21.80 9.60 -12.04
C ARG A 139 20.79 8.78 -12.81
N ARG A 140 20.62 9.04 -14.11
CA ARG A 140 19.79 8.23 -15.01
C ARG A 140 20.29 6.79 -15.06
N THR A 141 21.60 6.59 -15.30
CA THR A 141 22.22 5.26 -15.31
C THR A 141 22.02 4.53 -14.01
N LYS A 142 22.18 5.19 -12.85
CA LYS A 142 21.93 4.60 -11.53
C LYS A 142 20.48 4.17 -11.36
N LEU A 143 19.54 4.98 -11.82
CA LEU A 143 18.11 4.65 -11.77
C LEU A 143 17.76 3.47 -12.70
N ASP A 144 18.37 3.40 -13.87
CA ASP A 144 18.17 2.29 -14.82
C ASP A 144 18.70 0.96 -14.23
N ILE A 145 19.87 0.97 -13.56
CA ILE A 145 20.40 -0.19 -12.83
C ILE A 145 19.44 -0.60 -11.70
N PHE A 146 18.89 0.37 -10.98
CA PHE A 146 17.92 0.11 -9.91
C PHE A 146 16.65 -0.57 -10.44
N LYS A 147 16.08 -0.07 -11.54
CA LYS A 147 14.90 -0.65 -12.21
C LYS A 147 15.20 -2.06 -12.75
N ASP A 148 16.38 -2.28 -13.31
CA ASP A 148 16.81 -3.60 -13.77
C ASP A 148 16.88 -4.61 -12.61
N THR A 149 17.39 -4.18 -11.45
CA THR A 149 17.42 -5.02 -10.24
C THR A 149 16.01 -5.36 -9.74
N LEU A 150 15.07 -4.40 -9.74
CA LEU A 150 13.66 -4.65 -9.42
C LEU A 150 13.02 -5.67 -10.39
N SER A 151 13.31 -5.53 -11.69
CA SER A 151 12.81 -6.46 -12.71
C SER A 151 13.36 -7.88 -12.52
N LYS A 152 14.63 -8.02 -12.16
CA LYS A 152 15.23 -9.32 -11.79
C LYS A 152 14.58 -9.92 -10.55
N MET A 153 14.29 -9.10 -9.52
CA MET A 153 13.56 -9.54 -8.33
C MET A 153 12.16 -10.03 -8.69
N GLN A 154 11.45 -9.32 -9.60
CA GLN A 154 10.14 -9.75 -10.08
C GLN A 154 10.20 -11.12 -10.72
N ILE A 155 11.09 -11.34 -11.67
CA ILE A 155 11.23 -12.64 -12.37
C ILE A 155 11.46 -13.77 -11.35
N ILE A 156 12.37 -13.56 -10.41
CA ILE A 156 12.69 -14.56 -9.38
C ILE A 156 11.49 -14.80 -8.44
N ASN A 157 10.75 -13.75 -8.09
CA ASN A 157 9.56 -13.88 -7.24
C ASN A 157 8.41 -14.60 -7.95
N ASP A 158 8.21 -14.34 -9.23
CA ASP A 158 7.10 -14.92 -10.00
C ASP A 158 7.38 -16.39 -10.37
N VAL A 159 8.63 -16.74 -10.71
CA VAL A 159 9.03 -18.11 -11.13
C VAL A 159 9.30 -19.02 -9.93
N ARG A 160 9.84 -18.51 -8.82
CA ARG A 160 10.24 -19.23 -7.59
C ARG A 160 11.03 -20.49 -7.84
N PRO A 161 12.20 -20.42 -8.52
CA PRO A 161 13.05 -21.57 -8.77
C PRO A 161 13.64 -22.14 -7.47
N GLU A 162 14.25 -23.31 -7.56
CA GLU A 162 15.07 -23.85 -6.46
C GLU A 162 16.13 -22.82 -6.05
N GLY A 163 16.30 -22.60 -4.75
CA GLY A 163 17.19 -21.54 -4.24
C GLY A 163 16.61 -20.12 -4.32
N PHE A 164 15.29 -19.98 -4.60
CA PHE A 164 14.59 -18.70 -4.67
C PHE A 164 15.01 -17.71 -3.57
N SER A 165 14.95 -18.15 -2.29
CA SER A 165 15.22 -17.26 -1.15
C SER A 165 16.65 -16.70 -1.17
N LEU A 166 17.64 -17.49 -1.61
CA LEU A 166 19.02 -17.02 -1.71
C LEU A 166 19.16 -15.93 -2.78
N ARG A 167 18.58 -16.19 -3.96
CA ARG A 167 18.64 -15.23 -5.06
C ARG A 167 17.84 -13.97 -4.79
N PHE A 168 16.64 -14.11 -4.23
CA PHE A 168 15.80 -12.97 -3.85
C PHE A 168 16.50 -12.08 -2.82
N ASN A 169 17.04 -12.66 -1.74
CA ASN A 169 17.75 -11.90 -0.72
C ASN A 169 19.02 -11.23 -1.27
N SER A 170 19.75 -11.89 -2.18
CA SER A 170 20.90 -11.26 -2.85
C SER A 170 20.50 -9.97 -3.58
N LEU A 171 19.41 -10.00 -4.34
CA LEU A 171 18.87 -8.82 -5.05
C LEU A 171 18.27 -7.79 -4.09
N LEU A 172 17.62 -8.24 -3.01
CA LEU A 172 17.10 -7.37 -1.96
C LEU A 172 18.23 -6.52 -1.35
N PHE A 173 19.34 -7.14 -0.95
CA PHE A 173 20.47 -6.40 -0.40
C PHE A 173 21.14 -5.49 -1.43
N GLU A 174 21.15 -5.87 -2.70
CA GLU A 174 21.61 -4.99 -3.78
C GLU A 174 20.71 -3.74 -3.89
N ILE A 175 19.38 -3.89 -3.84
CA ILE A 175 18.44 -2.74 -3.81
C ILE A 175 18.67 -1.86 -2.58
N LEU A 176 18.85 -2.45 -1.39
CA LEU A 176 19.10 -1.68 -0.18
C LEU A 176 20.40 -0.87 -0.28
N PHE A 177 21.46 -1.49 -0.83
CA PHE A 177 22.73 -0.81 -1.07
C PHE A 177 22.57 0.35 -2.07
N GLN A 178 21.89 0.12 -3.20
CA GLN A 178 21.64 1.15 -4.21
C GLN A 178 20.81 2.33 -3.63
N LEU A 179 19.76 2.04 -2.87
CA LEU A 179 18.95 3.06 -2.19
C LEU A 179 19.82 3.89 -1.25
N PHE A 180 20.56 3.23 -0.36
CA PHE A 180 21.39 3.89 0.63
C PHE A 180 22.51 4.72 -0.01
N HIS A 181 23.25 4.13 -0.95
CA HIS A 181 24.43 4.76 -1.54
C HIS A 181 24.12 5.83 -2.59
N ASN A 182 23.07 5.62 -3.40
CA ASN A 182 22.82 6.46 -4.58
C ASN A 182 21.67 7.44 -4.39
N PHE A 183 20.71 7.12 -3.52
CA PHE A 183 19.40 7.80 -3.48
C PHE A 183 19.01 8.29 -2.08
N SER A 184 19.88 8.19 -1.08
CA SER A 184 19.59 8.68 0.26
C SER A 184 20.25 10.02 0.57
N VAL A 185 19.57 10.80 1.41
CA VAL A 185 20.10 12.00 2.06
C VAL A 185 19.79 11.90 3.54
N ARG A 186 20.78 12.19 4.39
CA ARG A 186 20.57 12.24 5.85
C ARG A 186 20.00 13.58 6.27
N ILE A 187 18.87 13.54 6.98
CA ILE A 187 18.22 14.74 7.53
C ILE A 187 18.30 14.65 9.05
N VAL A 188 18.97 15.61 9.67
CA VAL A 188 18.99 15.74 11.15
C VAL A 188 17.71 16.47 11.58
N HIS A 189 16.83 15.76 12.27
CA HIS A 189 15.59 16.32 12.79
C HIS A 189 15.76 16.78 14.23
N SER A 190 15.55 18.06 14.50
CA SER A 190 15.68 18.66 15.84
C SER A 190 14.58 18.23 16.83
N ASN A 191 13.47 17.58 16.40
CA ASN A 191 12.30 17.27 17.24
C ASN A 191 11.79 15.82 17.06
N GLN A 192 12.69 14.83 17.05
CA GLN A 192 12.37 13.42 16.85
C GLN A 192 11.30 12.89 17.83
N SER A 193 11.43 13.22 19.13
CA SER A 193 10.49 12.75 20.16
C SER A 193 9.05 13.23 19.95
N GLN A 194 8.86 14.49 19.54
CA GLN A 194 7.52 15.02 19.27
C GLN A 194 6.90 14.39 18.01
N ARG A 195 7.70 14.21 16.96
CA ARG A 195 7.25 13.54 15.72
C ARG A 195 6.80 12.10 15.99
N ASN A 196 7.54 11.36 16.80
CA ASN A 196 7.20 9.99 17.17
C ASN A 196 5.85 9.92 17.93
N LYS A 197 5.62 10.86 18.86
CA LYS A 197 4.34 10.95 19.60
C LYS A 197 3.16 11.29 18.65
N ASP A 198 3.35 12.23 17.75
CA ASP A 198 2.31 12.66 16.81
C ASP A 198 1.98 11.53 15.83
N ARG A 199 2.98 10.78 15.37
CA ARG A 199 2.82 9.59 14.54
C ARG A 199 2.04 8.49 15.26
N GLU A 200 2.41 8.16 16.51
CA GLU A 200 1.70 7.14 17.30
C GLU A 200 0.22 7.52 17.50
N ARG A 201 -0.07 8.78 17.77
CA ARG A 201 -1.45 9.27 17.87
C ARG A 201 -2.20 9.13 16.55
N LEU A 202 -1.57 9.53 15.45
CA LEU A 202 -2.16 9.44 14.13
C LEU A 202 -2.47 7.99 13.76
N ASN A 203 -1.55 7.06 14.02
CA ASN A 203 -1.75 5.64 13.78
C ASN A 203 -2.97 5.09 14.55
N LYS A 204 -3.11 5.44 15.84
CA LYS A 204 -4.28 5.03 16.64
C LYS A 204 -5.59 5.55 16.06
N ILE A 205 -5.60 6.83 15.59
CA ILE A 205 -6.77 7.44 14.95
C ILE A 205 -7.13 6.68 13.65
N LEU A 206 -6.15 6.44 12.80
CA LEU A 206 -6.36 5.78 11.50
C LEU A 206 -6.85 4.35 11.69
N GLU A 207 -6.24 3.59 12.58
CA GLU A 207 -6.62 2.20 12.87
C GLU A 207 -8.03 2.13 13.46
N TYR A 208 -8.35 2.98 14.45
CA TYR A 208 -9.69 3.04 15.02
C TYR A 208 -10.74 3.39 13.97
N THR A 209 -10.45 4.38 13.11
CA THR A 209 -11.36 4.79 12.04
C THR A 209 -11.60 3.65 11.06
N LYS A 210 -10.55 2.91 10.69
CA LYS A 210 -10.64 1.74 9.81
C LYS A 210 -11.57 0.65 10.36
N GLN A 211 -11.50 0.39 11.66
CA GLN A 211 -12.35 -0.62 12.30
C GLN A 211 -13.81 -0.18 12.43
N ASN A 212 -14.07 1.14 12.45
CA ASN A 212 -15.36 1.73 12.77
C ASN A 212 -15.95 2.62 11.67
N TYR A 213 -15.34 2.71 10.49
CA TYR A 213 -15.69 3.67 9.43
C TYR A 213 -17.14 3.60 8.97
N HIS A 214 -17.75 2.41 9.04
CA HIS A 214 -19.12 2.14 8.57
C HIS A 214 -20.18 2.82 9.44
N ARG A 215 -19.86 3.23 10.66
CA ARG A 215 -20.75 3.96 11.57
C ARG A 215 -20.33 5.43 11.71
N HIS A 216 -21.20 6.20 12.36
CA HIS A 216 -20.82 7.56 12.77
C HIS A 216 -19.78 7.50 13.90
N ILE A 217 -18.68 8.23 13.74
CA ILE A 217 -17.65 8.43 14.76
C ILE A 217 -17.69 9.92 15.13
N SER A 218 -17.99 10.25 16.39
CA SER A 218 -17.99 11.63 16.84
C SER A 218 -16.56 12.18 17.00
N ILE A 219 -16.41 13.51 16.90
CA ILE A 219 -15.11 14.16 17.11
C ILE A 219 -14.60 13.92 18.53
N GLU A 220 -15.49 13.87 19.52
CA GLU A 220 -15.12 13.58 20.90
C GLU A 220 -14.62 12.14 21.06
N GLU A 221 -15.29 11.18 20.46
CA GLU A 221 -14.92 9.77 20.45
C GLU A 221 -13.50 9.58 19.89
N ILE A 222 -13.24 10.10 18.68
CA ILE A 222 -11.95 9.91 18.02
C ILE A 222 -10.82 10.70 18.68
N ALA A 223 -11.11 11.86 19.24
CA ALA A 223 -10.14 12.65 20.01
C ALA A 223 -9.69 11.88 21.26
N ASN A 224 -10.60 11.21 21.95
CA ASN A 224 -10.31 10.39 23.12
C ASN A 224 -9.40 9.20 22.79
N VAL A 225 -9.53 8.59 21.62
CA VAL A 225 -8.63 7.51 21.15
C VAL A 225 -7.16 7.97 21.10
N ALA A 226 -6.93 9.22 20.75
CA ALA A 226 -5.59 9.80 20.66
C ALA A 226 -5.17 10.56 21.94
N TYR A 227 -5.99 10.54 22.99
CA TYR A 227 -5.81 11.32 24.23
C TYR A 227 -5.69 12.83 23.96
N LEU A 228 -6.54 13.36 23.07
CA LEU A 228 -6.58 14.76 22.69
C LEU A 228 -7.92 15.39 23.05
N GLN A 229 -7.92 16.71 23.27
CA GLN A 229 -9.16 17.48 23.34
C GLN A 229 -9.74 17.67 21.92
N SER A 230 -11.06 17.68 21.77
CA SER A 230 -11.75 17.74 20.47
C SER A 230 -11.30 18.91 19.58
N GLY A 231 -11.17 20.11 20.15
CA GLY A 231 -10.71 21.29 19.40
C GLY A 231 -9.24 21.21 18.96
N TYR A 232 -8.39 20.56 19.74
CA TYR A 232 -7.00 20.31 19.36
C TYR A 232 -6.91 19.21 18.33
N PHE A 233 -7.70 18.13 18.48
CA PHE A 233 -7.77 17.01 17.53
C PHE A 233 -8.07 17.48 16.10
N CYS A 234 -9.06 18.33 15.89
CA CYS A 234 -9.40 18.82 14.55
C CYS A 234 -8.22 19.52 13.88
N ARG A 235 -7.50 20.38 14.62
CA ARG A 235 -6.31 21.06 14.09
C ARG A 235 -5.15 20.10 13.87
N PHE A 236 -4.92 19.20 14.82
CA PHE A 236 -3.89 18.16 14.74
C PHE A 236 -4.10 17.25 13.52
N PHE A 237 -5.32 16.74 13.36
CA PHE A 237 -5.64 15.84 12.25
C PHE A 237 -5.48 16.56 10.90
N LYS A 238 -6.08 17.76 10.74
CA LYS A 238 -5.97 18.53 9.50
C LYS A 238 -4.52 18.94 9.19
N LYS A 239 -3.73 19.27 10.19
CA LYS A 239 -2.31 19.61 10.03
C LYS A 239 -1.51 18.40 9.50
N ASN A 240 -1.78 17.20 10.02
CA ASN A 240 -1.02 16.00 9.67
C ASN A 240 -1.57 15.30 8.41
N MET A 241 -2.90 15.30 8.18
CA MET A 241 -3.52 14.59 7.05
C MET A 241 -3.87 15.50 5.86
N GLY A 242 -3.75 16.81 5.99
CA GLY A 242 -4.15 17.77 4.97
C GLY A 242 -5.67 17.98 4.83
N ILE A 243 -6.47 17.03 5.29
CA ILE A 243 -7.94 16.99 5.21
C ILE A 243 -8.58 16.90 6.60
N THR A 244 -9.86 17.23 6.71
CA THR A 244 -10.58 17.05 7.97
C THR A 244 -10.87 15.57 8.25
N PHE A 245 -11.15 15.24 9.51
CA PHE A 245 -11.50 13.87 9.89
C PHE A 245 -12.75 13.34 9.18
N LEU A 246 -13.75 14.18 8.99
CA LEU A 246 -14.97 13.79 8.28
C LEU A 246 -14.71 13.53 6.78
N GLU A 247 -13.90 14.36 6.13
CA GLU A 247 -13.45 14.12 4.76
C GLU A 247 -12.73 12.79 4.68
N TYR A 248 -11.75 12.53 5.56
CA TYR A 248 -11.03 11.27 5.64
C TYR A 248 -11.96 10.05 5.82
N GLN A 249 -12.95 10.11 6.74
CA GLN A 249 -13.90 9.02 6.94
C GLN A 249 -14.76 8.77 5.67
N ASN A 250 -15.14 9.83 4.96
CA ASN A 250 -15.89 9.71 3.70
C ASN A 250 -15.02 9.11 2.58
N GLU A 251 -13.77 9.52 2.46
CA GLU A 251 -12.79 8.94 1.53
C GLU A 251 -12.62 7.43 1.77
N LEU A 252 -12.51 7.07 3.03
CA LEU A 252 -12.40 5.68 3.46
C LEU A 252 -13.63 4.86 3.07
N ARG A 253 -14.82 5.38 3.33
CA ARG A 253 -16.08 4.76 2.89
C ARG A 253 -16.14 4.63 1.38
N LEU A 254 -15.73 5.68 0.68
CA LEU A 254 -15.75 5.74 -0.78
C LEU A 254 -14.89 4.62 -1.40
N SER A 255 -13.71 4.35 -0.85
CA SER A 255 -12.83 3.30 -1.35
C SER A 255 -13.44 1.91 -1.19
N TYR A 256 -14.03 1.59 -0.04
CA TYR A 256 -14.72 0.32 0.16
C TYR A 256 -15.95 0.19 -0.74
N ILE A 257 -16.74 1.27 -0.91
CA ILE A 257 -17.86 1.30 -1.83
C ILE A 257 -17.37 1.04 -3.27
N TYR A 258 -16.30 1.70 -3.68
CA TYR A 258 -15.71 1.49 -5.01
C TYR A 258 -15.29 0.02 -5.21
N GLN A 259 -14.61 -0.57 -4.24
CA GLN A 259 -14.24 -1.99 -4.28
C GLN A 259 -15.46 -2.90 -4.41
N ASP A 260 -16.52 -2.68 -3.64
CA ASP A 260 -17.74 -3.48 -3.75
C ASP A 260 -18.44 -3.27 -5.12
N ILE A 261 -18.46 -2.05 -5.66
CA ILE A 261 -19.02 -1.76 -7.01
C ILE A 261 -18.30 -2.57 -8.08
N ILE A 262 -16.99 -2.69 -7.99
CA ILE A 262 -16.19 -3.40 -8.99
C ILE A 262 -16.07 -4.91 -8.72
N SER A 263 -16.29 -5.40 -7.51
CA SER A 263 -16.11 -6.81 -7.14
C SER A 263 -17.41 -7.59 -6.98
N THR A 264 -18.56 -6.90 -6.86
CA THR A 264 -19.87 -7.54 -6.63
C THR A 264 -20.93 -7.05 -7.62
N ASN A 265 -22.06 -7.77 -7.66
CA ASN A 265 -23.28 -7.35 -8.38
C ASN A 265 -24.34 -6.79 -7.44
N ASP A 266 -24.01 -6.52 -6.18
CA ASP A 266 -24.95 -6.01 -5.19
C ASP A 266 -25.58 -4.68 -5.63
N ALA A 267 -26.80 -4.39 -5.19
CA ALA A 267 -27.44 -3.12 -5.50
C ALA A 267 -26.62 -1.97 -4.88
N ILE A 268 -26.46 -0.86 -5.61
CA ILE A 268 -25.69 0.31 -5.13
C ILE A 268 -26.19 0.78 -3.76
N LYS A 269 -27.50 0.74 -3.54
CA LYS A 269 -28.12 1.12 -2.26
C LYS A 269 -27.60 0.25 -1.11
N ASP A 270 -27.54 -1.05 -1.29
CA ASP A 270 -27.11 -2.01 -0.26
C ASP A 270 -25.61 -1.85 0.05
N ILE A 271 -24.81 -1.57 -0.98
CA ILE A 271 -23.39 -1.25 -0.82
C ILE A 271 -23.22 0.02 0.03
N LEU A 272 -23.97 1.10 -0.26
CA LEU A 272 -23.89 2.34 0.50
C LEU A 272 -24.29 2.15 1.96
N GLU A 273 -25.37 1.41 2.22
CA GLU A 273 -25.83 1.11 3.57
C GLU A 273 -24.80 0.31 4.36
N ARG A 274 -24.20 -0.72 3.75
CA ARG A 274 -23.11 -1.54 4.32
C ARG A 274 -21.94 -0.69 4.79
N HIS A 275 -21.57 0.31 4.01
CA HIS A 275 -20.43 1.17 4.31
C HIS A 275 -20.81 2.47 5.05
N GLY A 276 -22.04 2.57 5.55
CA GLY A 276 -22.50 3.69 6.38
C GLY A 276 -22.63 5.02 5.64
N PHE A 277 -22.89 4.99 4.33
CA PHE A 277 -23.11 6.19 3.53
C PHE A 277 -24.59 6.45 3.36
N SER A 278 -25.21 7.21 4.29
CA SER A 278 -26.66 7.47 4.30
C SER A 278 -27.10 8.56 3.33
N ASN A 279 -26.22 9.51 2.99
CA ASN A 279 -26.55 10.64 2.11
C ASN A 279 -26.22 10.33 0.65
N TYR A 280 -27.19 9.79 -0.09
CA TYR A 280 -27.01 9.43 -1.50
C TYR A 280 -26.61 10.61 -2.41
N LYS A 281 -27.12 11.82 -2.15
CA LYS A 281 -26.79 13.02 -2.94
C LYS A 281 -25.32 13.41 -2.74
N LEU A 282 -24.85 13.39 -1.49
CA LEU A 282 -23.46 13.65 -1.15
C LEU A 282 -22.55 12.57 -1.77
N PHE A 283 -22.92 11.29 -1.64
CA PHE A 283 -22.18 10.18 -2.25
C PHE A 283 -22.00 10.38 -3.76
N ARG A 284 -23.07 10.63 -4.51
CA ARG A 284 -23.00 10.82 -5.96
C ARG A 284 -22.06 11.93 -6.35
N ARG A 285 -22.07 13.05 -5.61
CA ARG A 285 -21.19 14.19 -5.86
C ARG A 285 -19.72 13.78 -5.63
N ILE A 286 -19.38 13.24 -4.45
CA ILE A 286 -18.02 12.85 -4.10
C ILE A 286 -17.53 11.76 -5.06
N PHE A 287 -18.36 10.78 -5.37
CA PHE A 287 -18.01 9.70 -6.30
C PHE A 287 -17.68 10.23 -7.69
N TYR A 288 -18.48 11.15 -8.20
CA TYR A 288 -18.23 11.76 -9.51
C TYR A 288 -17.00 12.66 -9.51
N GLU A 289 -16.78 13.45 -8.45
CA GLU A 289 -15.58 14.27 -8.27
C GLU A 289 -14.29 13.40 -8.28
N HIS A 290 -14.37 12.18 -7.74
CA HIS A 290 -13.21 11.26 -7.68
C HIS A 290 -13.00 10.47 -8.97
N PHE A 291 -14.07 9.96 -9.55
CA PHE A 291 -13.96 8.97 -10.63
C PHE A 291 -14.38 9.49 -12.00
N GLU A 292 -14.91 10.72 -12.08
CA GLU A 292 -15.46 11.35 -13.30
C GLU A 292 -16.51 10.49 -14.01
N ALA A 293 -17.08 9.54 -13.29
CA ALA A 293 -18.06 8.57 -13.76
C ALA A 293 -19.05 8.22 -12.65
N THR A 294 -20.20 7.71 -13.04
CA THR A 294 -21.20 7.19 -12.09
C THR A 294 -20.87 5.76 -11.67
N PRO A 295 -21.35 5.29 -10.49
CA PRO A 295 -21.17 3.90 -10.06
C PRO A 295 -21.63 2.86 -11.08
N THR A 296 -22.70 3.17 -11.81
CA THR A 296 -23.25 2.28 -12.86
C THR A 296 -22.34 2.22 -14.08
N GLU A 297 -21.71 3.32 -14.46
CA GLU A 297 -20.76 3.38 -15.58
C GLU A 297 -19.49 2.61 -15.23
N ILE A 298 -18.95 2.80 -14.03
CA ILE A 298 -17.77 2.02 -13.54
C ILE A 298 -18.07 0.51 -13.61
N ARG A 299 -19.24 0.08 -13.12
CA ARG A 299 -19.64 -1.34 -13.17
C ARG A 299 -19.74 -1.87 -14.58
N LYS A 300 -20.28 -1.08 -15.54
CA LYS A 300 -20.38 -1.48 -16.95
C LYS A 300 -19.03 -1.61 -17.65
N ILE A 301 -18.11 -0.72 -17.38
CA ILE A 301 -16.74 -0.75 -17.95
C ILE A 301 -16.09 -2.08 -17.57
N ARG A 302 -16.21 -2.50 -16.31
CA ARG A 302 -15.63 -3.75 -15.85
C ARG A 302 -16.31 -4.99 -16.41
N GLY A 303 -17.63 -5.00 -16.52
CA GLY A 303 -18.37 -6.12 -17.13
C GLY A 303 -17.93 -6.41 -18.57
N LYS A 304 -17.47 -5.39 -19.29
CA LYS A 304 -16.89 -5.53 -20.65
C LYS A 304 -15.46 -6.09 -20.63
N SER A 305 -14.66 -5.76 -19.62
CA SER A 305 -13.27 -6.24 -19.52
C SER A 305 -13.18 -7.74 -19.17
N ILE A 306 -14.21 -8.31 -18.54
CA ILE A 306 -14.29 -9.73 -18.17
C ILE A 306 -14.88 -10.58 -19.32
N SER A 307 -15.60 -9.97 -20.25
CA SER A 307 -16.30 -10.66 -21.35
C SER A 307 -15.53 -10.69 -22.68
N SER A 308 -14.28 -10.26 -22.71
CA SER A 308 -13.40 -10.40 -23.88
C SER A 308 -12.36 -11.50 -23.63
N PRO A 309 -12.62 -12.77 -24.00
CA PRO A 309 -11.56 -13.76 -24.05
C PRO A 309 -10.79 -13.52 -25.36
N ASN A 310 -9.49 -13.31 -25.23
CA ASN A 310 -8.56 -13.58 -26.33
C ASN A 310 -8.19 -15.03 -26.34
#